data_8d494866ba9c2559d81d1574c4650187
#
_entry.id   8d494866ba9c2559d81d1574c4650187
#
_cell.length_a   1.000
_cell.length_b   1.000
_cell.length_c   1.000
_cell.angle_alpha   90.00
_cell.angle_beta   90.00
_cell.angle_gamma   90.00
#
_symmetry.space_group_name_H-M   'P 1'
#
loop_
_entity.id
_entity.type
_entity.pdbx_description
1 polymer ?
#
loop_
_entity_poly.entity_id
_entity_poly.type
_entity_poly.pdbx_seq_one_letter_code
_entity_poly.pdbx_strand_id
1 'polypeptide(L)'
;MLEKTGTSDDAAGEPQVIKDDSKIISITDEYEAVDIDLEPAASWTLPLGTLLYYCDGDYAAAMMAPASALHANTLGVLNLGDGSLTTLIEDPIEGTGYAFYDVRAGDGVFAWVEMNFANSSWKLYAQNLSGASLSGDVVELDRGGKDYDPPLFTAFGSSVIWYKMPSAGGNKRVVIRFAIVARLMNPRPR
;
A
#
# COMPACT_ATOMS: atom_id res chain seq x y z
N MET A 1 12.68 0.16 -43.38
CA MET A 1 11.80 -1.03 -43.51
C MET A 1 12.26 -2.02 -42.50
N LEU A 2 11.60 -2.08 -41.33
CA LEU A 2 11.92 -2.98 -40.23
C LEU A 2 10.61 -3.72 -39.95
N GLU A 3 10.55 -4.95 -40.39
CA GLU A 3 9.49 -5.90 -40.05
C GLU A 3 9.60 -6.30 -38.59
N LYS A 4 8.50 -6.10 -37.86
CA LYS A 4 8.33 -6.54 -36.49
C LYS A 4 7.37 -7.71 -36.51
N THR A 5 7.90 -8.91 -36.64
CA THR A 5 7.17 -10.15 -36.40
C THR A 5 7.70 -10.75 -35.09
N GLY A 6 6.84 -10.81 -34.12
CA GLY A 6 7.12 -11.45 -32.83
C GLY A 6 5.83 -11.60 -32.05
N THR A 7 4.90 -12.40 -32.55
CA THR A 7 3.85 -12.99 -31.74
C THR A 7 4.44 -14.19 -31.01
N SER A 8 4.83 -14.02 -29.76
CA SER A 8 5.01 -15.16 -28.84
C SER A 8 3.66 -15.41 -28.18
N ASP A 9 2.90 -16.38 -28.72
CA ASP A 9 1.89 -17.11 -27.97
C ASP A 9 2.67 -17.99 -26.94
N ASP A 10 3.04 -17.41 -25.83
CA ASP A 10 3.37 -18.20 -24.64
C ASP A 10 2.04 -18.68 -24.07
N ALA A 11 1.64 -19.84 -24.54
CA ALA A 11 0.66 -20.65 -23.85
C ALA A 11 1.20 -20.86 -22.43
N ALA A 12 0.56 -20.25 -21.45
CA ALA A 12 0.81 -20.53 -20.05
C ALA A 12 0.65 -22.04 -19.88
N GLY A 13 1.76 -22.74 -19.67
CA GLY A 13 1.75 -24.19 -19.47
C GLY A 13 0.83 -24.50 -18.29
N GLU A 14 0.10 -25.59 -18.39
CA GLU A 14 -0.72 -26.09 -17.29
C GLU A 14 0.12 -26.13 -16.00
N PRO A 15 -0.44 -25.76 -14.85
CA PRO A 15 0.29 -25.80 -13.60
C PRO A 15 0.81 -27.22 -13.34
N GLN A 16 2.11 -27.37 -13.25
CA GLN A 16 2.73 -28.65 -12.95
C GLN A 16 2.45 -29.02 -11.51
N VAL A 17 1.66 -30.04 -11.30
CA VAL A 17 1.46 -30.63 -9.97
C VAL A 17 2.64 -31.57 -9.71
N ILE A 18 3.45 -31.25 -8.68
CA ILE A 18 4.49 -32.18 -8.20
C ILE A 18 3.77 -33.37 -7.55
N LYS A 19 3.80 -34.51 -8.23
CA LYS A 19 3.16 -35.75 -7.77
C LYS A 19 4.13 -36.70 -7.06
N ASP A 20 5.41 -36.37 -7.02
CA ASP A 20 6.46 -37.19 -6.48
C ASP A 20 7.22 -36.40 -5.42
N ASP A 21 6.99 -36.74 -4.15
CA ASP A 21 7.62 -36.10 -2.99
C ASP A 21 9.14 -36.23 -2.99
N SER A 22 9.71 -37.20 -3.72
CA SER A 22 11.16 -37.36 -3.87
C SER A 22 11.82 -36.21 -4.62
N LYS A 23 11.04 -35.37 -5.30
CA LYS A 23 11.52 -34.14 -5.99
C LYS A 23 11.38 -32.88 -5.14
N ILE A 24 10.79 -32.99 -3.97
CA ILE A 24 10.69 -31.88 -3.04
C ILE A 24 12.01 -31.85 -2.24
N ILE A 25 12.84 -30.89 -2.58
CA ILE A 25 14.08 -30.65 -1.82
C ILE A 25 13.72 -29.72 -0.65
N SER A 26 14.02 -30.17 0.56
CA SER A 26 13.90 -29.29 1.72
C SER A 26 14.97 -28.21 1.63
N ILE A 27 14.58 -26.96 1.88
CA ILE A 27 15.53 -25.85 1.87
C ILE A 27 16.65 -26.05 2.91
N THR A 28 16.35 -26.76 4.00
CA THR A 28 17.31 -27.09 5.05
C THR A 28 18.34 -28.16 4.64
N ASP A 29 18.08 -28.91 3.55
CA ASP A 29 19.02 -29.93 3.05
C ASP A 29 20.06 -29.33 2.09
N GLU A 30 19.75 -28.17 1.49
CA GLU A 30 20.64 -27.47 0.55
C GLU A 30 21.35 -26.27 1.17
N TYR A 31 20.81 -25.67 2.22
CA TYR A 31 21.33 -24.45 2.81
C TYR A 31 21.57 -24.63 4.30
N GLU A 32 22.77 -24.25 4.72
CA GLU A 32 23.07 -24.18 6.14
C GLU A 32 22.29 -23.06 6.82
N ALA A 33 21.60 -23.40 7.90
CA ALA A 33 20.94 -22.39 8.72
C ALA A 33 22.01 -21.57 9.44
N VAL A 34 22.04 -20.27 9.18
CA VAL A 34 22.92 -19.33 9.87
C VAL A 34 22.10 -18.60 10.92
N ASP A 35 22.46 -18.78 12.19
CA ASP A 35 21.90 -17.94 13.25
C ASP A 35 22.52 -16.55 13.14
N ILE A 36 21.72 -15.57 12.79
CA ILE A 36 22.09 -14.16 12.78
C ILE A 36 21.55 -13.53 14.06
N ASP A 37 22.43 -13.12 14.94
CA ASP A 37 22.07 -12.30 16.10
C ASP A 37 21.84 -10.87 15.63
N LEU A 38 20.55 -10.50 15.47
CA LEU A 38 20.13 -9.17 15.05
C LEU A 38 19.75 -8.35 16.27
N GLU A 39 20.58 -7.42 16.64
CA GLU A 39 20.24 -6.42 17.63
C GLU A 39 19.40 -5.31 16.97
N PRO A 40 18.23 -4.94 17.55
CA PRO A 40 17.43 -3.84 17.03
C PRO A 40 18.18 -2.53 17.20
N ALA A 41 18.23 -1.72 16.13
CA ALA A 41 18.87 -0.39 16.16
C ALA A 41 18.16 0.57 17.10
N ALA A 42 16.84 0.42 17.27
CA ALA A 42 16.02 1.21 18.18
C ALA A 42 14.74 0.44 18.56
N SER A 43 14.10 0.84 19.64
CA SER A 43 12.84 0.29 20.10
C SER A 43 11.95 1.38 20.69
N TRP A 44 10.69 1.42 20.29
CA TRP A 44 9.72 2.39 20.79
C TRP A 44 8.44 1.71 21.26
N THR A 45 7.81 2.31 22.27
CA THR A 45 6.49 1.89 22.76
C THR A 45 5.43 2.78 22.12
N LEU A 46 4.50 2.19 21.40
CA LEU A 46 3.41 2.88 20.72
C LEU A 46 2.09 2.70 21.47
N PRO A 47 1.11 3.60 21.29
CA PRO A 47 -0.23 3.43 21.82
C PRO A 47 -0.85 2.11 21.36
N LEU A 48 -1.63 1.49 22.24
CA LEU A 48 -2.32 0.24 21.96
C LEU A 48 -3.24 0.39 20.73
N GLY A 49 -3.20 -0.59 19.83
CA GLY A 49 -3.98 -0.59 18.60
C GLY A 49 -3.36 0.18 17.44
N THR A 50 -2.12 0.68 17.60
CA THR A 50 -1.36 1.25 16.47
C THR A 50 -0.88 0.13 15.55
N LEU A 51 -1.21 0.25 14.26
CA LEU A 51 -0.70 -0.60 13.19
C LEU A 51 0.37 0.18 12.43
N LEU A 52 1.52 -0.43 12.25
CA LEU A 52 2.60 0.12 11.41
C LEU A 52 2.67 -0.60 10.08
N TYR A 53 3.00 0.14 9.06
CA TYR A 53 3.15 -0.35 7.70
C TYR A 53 4.59 -0.17 7.23
N TYR A 54 4.95 -0.89 6.16
CA TYR A 54 6.25 -0.73 5.51
C TYR A 54 6.52 0.73 5.15
N CYS A 55 7.76 1.16 5.31
CA CYS A 55 8.23 2.49 4.94
C CYS A 55 9.37 2.42 3.92
N ASP A 56 9.50 3.51 3.17
CA ASP A 56 10.61 3.80 2.27
C ASP A 56 11.18 5.15 2.68
N GLY A 57 12.06 5.16 3.67
CA GLY A 57 12.65 6.36 4.26
C GLY A 57 12.53 6.38 5.80
N ASP A 58 12.53 7.58 6.36
CA ASP A 58 12.59 7.80 7.81
C ASP A 58 11.23 7.74 8.52
N TYR A 59 10.13 7.64 7.76
CA TYR A 59 8.77 7.72 8.30
C TYR A 59 7.95 6.49 7.92
N ALA A 60 7.55 5.71 8.90
CA ALA A 60 6.62 4.58 8.70
C ALA A 60 5.17 5.07 8.79
N ALA A 61 4.32 4.68 7.83
CA ALA A 61 2.90 4.96 7.94
C ALA A 61 2.28 4.23 9.12
N ALA A 62 1.39 4.90 9.82
CA ALA A 62 0.69 4.38 10.98
C ALA A 62 -0.82 4.58 10.85
N MET A 63 -1.57 3.56 11.27
CA MET A 63 -3.00 3.68 11.54
C MET A 63 -3.21 3.51 13.03
N MET A 64 -3.77 4.51 13.69
CA MET A 64 -3.92 4.56 15.12
C MET A 64 -5.38 4.34 15.51
N ALA A 65 -5.59 3.54 16.56
CA ALA A 65 -6.92 3.35 17.12
C ALA A 65 -7.47 4.66 17.67
N PRO A 66 -8.77 4.93 17.53
CA PRO A 66 -9.39 6.13 18.05
C PRO A 66 -9.44 6.11 19.59
N ALA A 67 -9.51 7.28 20.19
CA ALA A 67 -9.65 7.41 21.63
C ALA A 67 -11.01 6.86 22.15
N SER A 68 -12.00 6.69 21.28
CA SER A 68 -13.29 6.08 21.60
C SER A 68 -13.88 5.35 20.39
N ALA A 69 -14.76 4.38 20.64
CA ALA A 69 -15.44 3.61 19.59
C ALA A 69 -16.40 4.44 18.69
N LEU A 70 -16.60 5.72 19.01
CA LEU A 70 -17.44 6.62 18.21
C LEU A 70 -16.69 7.33 17.07
N HIS A 71 -15.36 7.20 17.04
CA HIS A 71 -14.50 7.82 16.03
C HIS A 71 -13.87 6.77 15.14
N ALA A 72 -13.52 7.17 13.93
CA ALA A 72 -12.71 6.36 13.04
C ALA A 72 -11.25 6.28 13.56
N ASN A 73 -10.49 5.29 13.07
CA ASN A 73 -9.03 5.32 13.21
C ASN A 73 -8.49 6.63 12.62
N THR A 74 -7.33 7.05 13.09
CA THR A 74 -6.60 8.18 12.50
C THR A 74 -5.38 7.67 11.75
N LEU A 75 -4.89 8.45 10.79
CA LEU A 75 -3.67 8.13 10.05
C LEU A 75 -2.54 9.07 10.44
N GLY A 76 -1.33 8.53 10.46
CA GLY A 76 -0.15 9.29 10.80
C GLY A 76 1.14 8.63 10.37
N VAL A 77 2.24 9.13 10.90
CA VAL A 77 3.59 8.59 10.66
C VAL A 77 4.35 8.46 11.97
N LEU A 78 5.14 7.38 12.05
CA LEU A 78 6.16 7.18 13.06
C LEU A 78 7.51 7.62 12.47
N ASN A 79 8.18 8.55 13.12
CA ASN A 79 9.57 8.90 12.83
C ASN A 79 10.49 7.79 13.36
N LEU A 80 11.21 7.12 12.49
CA LEU A 80 12.12 6.02 12.86
C LEU A 80 13.43 6.51 13.50
N GLY A 81 13.72 7.80 13.45
CA GLY A 81 14.89 8.39 14.08
C GLY A 81 14.73 8.65 15.57
N ASP A 82 13.53 9.05 16.03
CA ASP A 82 13.27 9.44 17.40
C ASP A 82 12.05 8.78 18.05
N GLY A 83 11.28 7.99 17.30
CA GLY A 83 10.08 7.30 17.79
C GLY A 83 8.86 8.22 17.96
N SER A 84 8.90 9.45 17.48
CA SER A 84 7.75 10.35 17.55
C SER A 84 6.64 9.90 16.60
N LEU A 85 5.40 9.81 17.12
CA LEU A 85 4.20 9.45 16.36
C LEU A 85 3.38 10.72 16.13
N THR A 86 3.16 11.07 14.85
CA THR A 86 2.44 12.28 14.46
C THR A 86 1.17 11.91 13.71
N THR A 87 0.01 12.41 14.15
CA THR A 87 -1.25 12.31 13.40
C THR A 87 -1.24 13.27 12.23
N LEU A 88 -1.58 12.76 11.03
CA LEU A 88 -1.65 13.53 9.79
C LEU A 88 -3.09 13.75 9.32
N ILE A 89 -3.95 12.75 9.49
CA ILE A 89 -5.35 12.77 9.06
C ILE A 89 -6.22 12.21 10.19
N GLU A 90 -7.13 13.01 10.68
CA GLU A 90 -8.01 12.65 11.80
C GLU A 90 -9.28 11.93 11.32
N ASP A 91 -9.88 12.41 10.25
CA ASP A 91 -11.13 11.90 9.72
C ASP A 91 -11.04 11.59 8.22
N PRO A 92 -11.79 10.59 7.71
CA PRO A 92 -11.91 10.35 6.28
C PRO A 92 -12.45 11.56 5.53
N ILE A 93 -11.88 11.84 4.36
CA ILE A 93 -12.30 12.94 3.45
C ILE A 93 -13.77 12.74 3.00
N GLU A 94 -14.13 11.47 2.76
CA GLU A 94 -15.50 11.12 2.35
C GLU A 94 -16.52 11.25 3.47
N GLY A 95 -16.09 11.54 4.68
CA GLY A 95 -16.95 11.80 5.83
C GLY A 95 -17.68 10.58 6.38
N THR A 96 -18.87 10.80 6.91
CA THR A 96 -19.64 9.78 7.63
C THR A 96 -19.88 8.51 6.80
N GLY A 97 -19.59 7.36 7.39
CA GLY A 97 -19.78 6.04 6.77
C GLY A 97 -18.54 5.50 6.08
N TYR A 98 -17.49 6.31 5.93
CA TYR A 98 -16.18 5.87 5.49
C TYR A 98 -15.24 5.67 6.67
N ALA A 99 -14.33 4.73 6.53
CA ALA A 99 -13.22 4.51 7.46
C ALA A 99 -11.92 4.31 6.67
N PHE A 100 -10.80 4.55 7.32
CA PHE A 100 -9.51 4.22 6.74
C PHE A 100 -9.34 2.70 6.66
N TYR A 101 -8.96 2.21 5.48
CA TYR A 101 -8.81 0.79 5.19
C TYR A 101 -7.35 0.37 5.14
N ASP A 102 -6.49 1.17 4.50
CA ASP A 102 -5.07 0.89 4.35
C ASP A 102 -4.28 2.19 4.14
N VAL A 103 -2.97 2.19 4.47
CA VAL A 103 -2.09 3.37 4.39
C VAL A 103 -0.66 2.98 4.07
N ARG A 104 0.05 3.80 3.30
CA ARG A 104 1.48 3.65 2.98
C ARG A 104 2.17 5.00 2.97
N ALA A 105 3.46 5.01 3.36
CA ALA A 105 4.34 6.16 3.22
C ALA A 105 5.55 5.80 2.34
N GLY A 106 5.86 6.65 1.38
CA GLY A 106 7.14 6.73 0.70
C GLY A 106 7.91 7.96 1.21
N ASP A 107 9.15 8.16 0.76
CA ASP A 107 9.99 9.30 1.19
C ASP A 107 9.43 10.69 0.78
N GLY A 108 8.44 10.75 -0.08
CA GLY A 108 7.81 12.01 -0.52
C GLY A 108 6.32 11.90 -0.75
N VAL A 109 5.68 10.80 -0.34
CA VAL A 109 4.26 10.58 -0.56
C VAL A 109 3.61 9.84 0.59
N PHE A 110 2.40 10.25 0.93
CA PHE A 110 1.50 9.55 1.83
C PHE A 110 0.26 9.15 1.04
N ALA A 111 -0.08 7.86 1.04
CA ALA A 111 -1.21 7.32 0.30
C ALA A 111 -2.08 6.47 1.20
N TRP A 112 -3.41 6.55 1.01
CA TRP A 112 -4.37 5.82 1.84
C TRP A 112 -5.63 5.46 1.08
N VAL A 113 -6.33 4.45 1.59
CA VAL A 113 -7.63 4.03 1.10
C VAL A 113 -8.69 4.33 2.15
N GLU A 114 -9.76 4.98 1.72
CA GLU A 114 -11.01 5.12 2.47
C GLU A 114 -12.05 4.16 1.91
N MET A 115 -12.78 3.48 2.79
CA MET A 115 -13.78 2.48 2.41
C MET A 115 -15.07 2.67 3.18
N ASN A 116 -16.18 2.57 2.46
CA ASN A 116 -17.50 2.42 3.02
C ASN A 116 -17.89 0.94 3.01
N PHE A 117 -17.88 0.31 4.20
CA PHE A 117 -18.15 -1.12 4.33
C PHE A 117 -19.61 -1.51 4.07
N ALA A 118 -20.56 -0.55 4.13
CA ALA A 118 -21.97 -0.82 3.89
C ALA A 118 -22.29 -1.08 2.41
N ASN A 119 -21.55 -0.43 1.51
CA ASN A 119 -21.78 -0.53 0.06
C ASN A 119 -20.55 -0.96 -0.73
N SER A 120 -19.44 -1.28 -0.04
CA SER A 120 -18.16 -1.69 -0.62
C SER A 120 -17.53 -0.65 -1.56
N SER A 121 -17.90 0.63 -1.44
CA SER A 121 -17.23 1.68 -2.19
C SER A 121 -15.93 2.09 -1.51
N TRP A 122 -14.90 2.37 -2.32
CA TRP A 122 -13.60 2.78 -1.83
C TRP A 122 -12.96 3.82 -2.75
N LYS A 123 -12.05 4.59 -2.18
CA LYS A 123 -11.20 5.54 -2.90
C LYS A 123 -9.77 5.48 -2.39
N LEU A 124 -8.84 5.56 -3.33
CA LEU A 124 -7.41 5.66 -3.07
C LEU A 124 -6.98 7.11 -3.24
N TYR A 125 -6.39 7.66 -2.21
CA TYR A 125 -5.86 9.02 -2.17
C TYR A 125 -4.36 9.05 -2.01
N ALA A 126 -3.75 10.16 -2.39
CA ALA A 126 -2.37 10.48 -2.07
C ALA A 126 -2.16 11.97 -1.89
N GLN A 127 -1.14 12.30 -1.09
CA GLN A 127 -0.69 13.67 -0.85
C GLN A 127 0.83 13.69 -0.64
N ASN A 128 1.49 14.83 -0.89
CA ASN A 128 2.91 14.95 -0.61
C ASN A 128 3.19 14.86 0.88
N LEU A 129 4.16 14.02 1.24
CA LEU A 129 4.73 13.93 2.59
C LEU A 129 6.07 14.66 2.61
N SER A 130 6.28 15.50 3.60
CA SER A 130 7.55 16.17 3.85
C SER A 130 7.84 16.14 5.34
N GLY A 131 8.76 15.28 5.75
CA GLY A 131 8.92 14.95 7.17
C GLY A 131 7.61 14.39 7.74
N ALA A 132 7.19 14.87 8.90
CA ALA A 132 5.93 14.50 9.53
C ALA A 132 4.79 15.48 9.18
N SER A 133 4.72 15.95 7.92
CA SER A 133 3.69 16.91 7.49
C SER A 133 3.22 16.63 6.07
N LEU A 134 1.92 16.81 5.84
CA LEU A 134 1.31 16.76 4.50
C LEU A 134 1.32 18.16 3.86
N SER A 135 1.50 18.21 2.55
CA SER A 135 1.54 19.46 1.79
C SER A 135 0.93 19.31 0.40
N GLY A 136 0.46 20.43 -0.16
CA GLY A 136 -0.23 20.45 -1.44
C GLY A 136 -1.64 19.86 -1.37
N ASP A 137 -2.27 19.71 -2.52
CA ASP A 137 -3.64 19.18 -2.62
C ASP A 137 -3.67 17.66 -2.45
N VAL A 138 -4.77 17.14 -1.92
CA VAL A 138 -5.07 15.71 -1.95
C VAL A 138 -5.47 15.32 -3.36
N VAL A 139 -4.88 14.23 -3.87
CA VAL A 139 -5.19 13.69 -5.19
C VAL A 139 -5.91 12.35 -5.04
N GLU A 140 -7.09 12.23 -5.63
CA GLU A 140 -7.75 10.93 -5.81
C GLU A 140 -7.06 10.18 -6.97
N LEU A 141 -6.45 9.04 -6.68
CA LEU A 141 -5.74 8.21 -7.67
C LEU A 141 -6.67 7.19 -8.33
N ASP A 142 -7.58 6.60 -7.57
CA ASP A 142 -8.53 5.60 -8.06
C ASP A 142 -9.74 5.47 -7.14
N ARG A 143 -10.78 4.82 -7.67
CA ARG A 143 -11.99 4.48 -6.93
C ARG A 143 -12.58 3.17 -7.40
N GLY A 144 -13.39 2.55 -6.55
CA GLY A 144 -14.12 1.34 -6.89
C GLY A 144 -15.34 1.13 -6.01
N GLY A 145 -15.98 0.02 -6.22
CA GLY A 145 -17.14 -0.44 -5.47
C GLY A 145 -17.23 -1.96 -5.56
N LYS A 146 -18.40 -2.52 -5.35
CA LYS A 146 -18.65 -3.97 -5.27
C LYS A 146 -18.05 -4.84 -6.38
N ASP A 147 -17.71 -4.25 -7.52
CA ASP A 147 -17.12 -4.97 -8.66
C ASP A 147 -15.60 -5.10 -8.57
N TYR A 148 -14.97 -4.36 -7.68
CA TYR A 148 -13.53 -4.35 -7.48
C TYR A 148 -13.20 -4.26 -6.00
N ASP A 149 -12.35 -5.14 -5.53
CA ASP A 149 -11.84 -5.09 -4.17
C ASP A 149 -11.00 -3.83 -3.95
N PRO A 150 -10.85 -3.35 -2.71
CA PRO A 150 -9.91 -2.29 -2.39
C PRO A 150 -8.52 -2.61 -2.94
N PRO A 151 -7.81 -1.63 -3.52
CA PRO A 151 -6.55 -1.89 -4.20
C PRO A 151 -5.47 -2.32 -3.19
N LEU A 152 -4.63 -3.24 -3.59
CA LEU A 152 -3.34 -3.39 -2.95
C LEU A 152 -2.38 -2.38 -3.58
N PHE A 153 -1.66 -1.66 -2.75
CA PHE A 153 -0.77 -0.59 -3.21
C PHE A 153 0.50 -0.50 -2.36
N THR A 154 1.50 0.12 -2.93
CA THR A 154 2.74 0.50 -2.24
C THR A 154 3.12 1.93 -2.59
N ALA A 155 3.87 2.57 -1.69
CA ALA A 155 4.42 3.91 -1.87
C ALA A 155 5.94 3.84 -1.74
N PHE A 156 6.66 4.54 -2.63
CA PHE A 156 8.12 4.65 -2.57
C PHE A 156 8.56 5.97 -3.21
N GLY A 157 9.54 6.64 -2.63
CA GLY A 157 9.87 8.00 -3.00
C GLY A 157 8.61 8.87 -3.04
N SER A 158 8.35 9.56 -4.15
CA SER A 158 7.14 10.34 -4.40
C SER A 158 6.11 9.62 -5.29
N SER A 159 6.17 8.30 -5.33
CA SER A 159 5.39 7.48 -6.27
C SER A 159 4.49 6.49 -5.55
N VAL A 160 3.36 6.17 -6.19
CA VAL A 160 2.42 5.13 -5.76
C VAL A 160 2.20 4.16 -6.90
N ILE A 161 2.30 2.87 -6.60
CA ILE A 161 1.89 1.78 -7.51
C ILE A 161 0.72 1.05 -6.85
N TRP A 162 -0.31 0.77 -7.63
CA TRP A 162 -1.45 -0.02 -7.17
C TRP A 162 -1.99 -0.93 -8.26
N TYR A 163 -2.68 -1.97 -7.83
CA TYR A 163 -3.46 -2.77 -8.74
C TYR A 163 -4.90 -2.95 -8.24
N LYS A 164 -5.80 -2.96 -9.18
CA LYS A 164 -7.23 -3.07 -8.97
C LYS A 164 -7.68 -4.47 -9.37
N MET A 165 -8.10 -5.26 -8.39
CA MET A 165 -8.55 -6.62 -8.60
C MET A 165 -10.08 -6.67 -8.73
N PRO A 166 -10.60 -7.41 -9.69
CA PRO A 166 -12.03 -7.72 -9.71
C PRO A 166 -12.42 -8.51 -8.46
N SER A 167 -13.55 -8.15 -7.87
CA SER A 167 -14.14 -8.96 -6.80
C SER A 167 -14.52 -10.34 -7.30
N ALA A 168 -14.55 -11.34 -6.43
CA ALA A 168 -14.84 -12.73 -6.80
C ALA A 168 -16.12 -12.87 -7.62
N GLY A 169 -16.05 -13.57 -8.74
CA GLY A 169 -17.17 -13.79 -9.67
C GLY A 169 -17.28 -12.82 -10.84
N GLY A 170 -16.37 -11.85 -10.98
CA GLY A 170 -16.38 -10.89 -12.09
C GLY A 170 -15.53 -11.32 -13.29
N ASN A 171 -16.01 -11.06 -14.53
CA ASN A 171 -15.25 -11.24 -15.78
C ASN A 171 -14.36 -10.01 -16.10
N LYS A 172 -13.93 -9.27 -15.09
CA LYS A 172 -13.13 -8.04 -15.26
C LYS A 172 -11.65 -8.36 -15.17
N ARG A 173 -10.83 -7.49 -15.76
CA ARG A 173 -9.37 -7.67 -15.78
C ARG A 173 -8.73 -6.97 -14.60
N VAL A 174 -7.63 -7.53 -14.10
CA VAL A 174 -6.71 -6.84 -13.19
C VAL A 174 -6.10 -5.65 -13.92
N VAL A 175 -6.06 -4.50 -13.26
CA VAL A 175 -5.45 -3.27 -13.80
C VAL A 175 -4.34 -2.82 -12.86
N ILE A 176 -3.12 -2.74 -13.38
CA ILE A 176 -1.96 -2.17 -12.66
C ILE A 176 -1.82 -0.72 -13.08
N ARG A 177 -1.63 0.17 -12.12
CA ARG A 177 -1.48 1.62 -12.31
C ARG A 177 -0.29 2.16 -11.52
N PHE A 178 0.21 3.30 -11.98
CA PHE A 178 1.33 4.01 -11.39
C PHE A 178 1.11 5.51 -11.48
N ALA A 179 1.41 6.24 -10.41
CA ALA A 179 1.41 7.69 -10.36
C ALA A 179 2.62 8.26 -9.64
N ILE A 180 3.15 9.38 -10.13
CA ILE A 180 4.11 10.23 -9.42
C ILE A 180 3.33 11.42 -8.88
N VAL A 181 3.07 11.43 -7.58
CA VAL A 181 2.13 12.35 -6.94
C VAL A 181 2.61 13.80 -7.05
N ALA A 182 3.90 14.06 -6.86
CA ALA A 182 4.47 15.41 -7.04
C ALA A 182 4.23 16.01 -8.44
N ARG A 183 4.11 15.18 -9.49
CA ARG A 183 3.81 15.65 -10.85
C ARG A 183 2.34 15.94 -11.08
N LEU A 184 1.46 15.24 -10.36
CA LEU A 184 0.02 15.45 -10.45
C LEU A 184 -0.39 16.76 -9.78
N MET A 185 0.28 17.13 -8.69
CA MET A 185 0.02 18.37 -7.96
C MET A 185 0.58 19.62 -8.66
N ASN A 186 1.65 19.46 -9.45
CA ASN A 186 2.28 20.53 -10.23
C ASN A 186 2.41 20.10 -11.71
N PRO A 187 1.32 20.04 -12.49
CA PRO A 187 1.40 19.73 -13.90
C PRO A 187 2.25 20.81 -14.59
N ARG A 188 3.33 20.40 -15.28
CA ARG A 188 4.10 21.33 -16.07
C ARG A 188 3.19 21.95 -17.14
N PRO A 189 3.17 23.27 -17.32
CA PRO A 189 2.48 23.86 -18.45
C PRO A 189 3.06 23.28 -19.75
N ARG A 190 2.18 22.88 -20.66
CA ARG A 190 2.53 22.36 -21.98
C ARG A 190 3.01 23.49 -22.89
#